data_6317bf4aac3c7226e58c8a7ce5dd5277
#
_entry.id   6317bf4aac3c7226e58c8a7ce5dd5277
#
_cell.length_a   1.000
_cell.length_b   1.000
_cell.length_c   1.000
_cell.angle_alpha   90.00
_cell.angle_beta   90.00
_cell.angle_gamma   90.00
#
_symmetry.space_group_name_H-M   'P 1'
#
loop_
_entity.id
_entity.type
_entity.pdbx_description
1 polymer ?
#
loop_
_entity_poly.entity_id
_entity_poly.type
_entity_poly.pdbx_seq_one_letter_code
_entity_poly.pdbx_strand_id
1 'polypeptide(L)'
;EQNPPTDLTVFLNKSKFDEKSEQYVLPEPLYDPINEKFVKRRTAETYEVKAGEYIQIIDTSGRQCSDFLAFDSRKLNDGIESLIDPTATRTFMGSAYPMPGLFSKFFDAQHDPVIEVIRDTVGRHDTFNYACTAKYYEDMGYMGHINCSENFNNVLKKYDVNSRKGWTAINLFFNTAIDANNVASFDEPWSRPGDYVLFRALKDL
;
A
#
# COMPACT_ATOMS: atom_id res chain seq x y z
N GLU A 1 -32.94 -5.47 -24.01
CA GLU A 1 -32.05 -4.63 -23.19
C GLU A 1 -30.84 -5.44 -22.76
N GLN A 2 -29.64 -4.91 -23.00
CA GLN A 2 -28.38 -5.58 -22.63
C GLN A 2 -28.12 -5.51 -21.11
N ASN A 3 -28.68 -4.51 -20.44
CA ASN A 3 -28.59 -4.37 -18.99
C ASN A 3 -30.00 -4.15 -18.42
N PRO A 4 -30.44 -4.98 -17.47
CA PRO A 4 -31.70 -4.74 -16.78
C PRO A 4 -31.61 -3.43 -15.96
N PRO A 5 -32.72 -2.77 -15.70
CA PRO A 5 -32.74 -1.61 -14.81
C PRO A 5 -32.23 -2.01 -13.43
N THR A 6 -31.38 -1.18 -12.85
CA THR A 6 -30.77 -1.41 -11.54
C THR A 6 -31.21 -0.29 -10.60
N ASP A 7 -31.70 -0.65 -9.43
CA ASP A 7 -31.96 0.32 -8.37
C ASP A 7 -30.64 0.85 -7.81
N LEU A 8 -30.54 2.18 -7.69
CA LEU A 8 -29.40 2.85 -7.12
C LEU A 8 -29.78 3.46 -5.77
N THR A 9 -29.01 3.11 -4.74
CA THR A 9 -29.15 3.74 -3.42
C THR A 9 -28.00 4.75 -3.25
N VAL A 10 -28.38 6.01 -2.96
CA VAL A 10 -27.42 7.09 -2.71
C VAL A 10 -27.51 7.50 -1.26
N PHE A 11 -26.37 7.46 -0.55
CA PHE A 11 -26.24 7.94 0.82
C PHE A 11 -25.63 9.33 0.81
N LEU A 12 -26.35 10.31 1.38
CA LEU A 12 -25.85 11.65 1.57
C LEU A 12 -25.42 11.82 3.03
N ASN A 13 -24.13 11.98 3.23
CA ASN A 13 -23.54 12.12 4.57
C ASN A 13 -22.99 13.54 4.75
N LYS A 14 -22.93 13.98 6.01
CA LYS A 14 -22.25 15.22 6.37
C LYS A 14 -20.74 15.07 6.15
N SER A 15 -20.09 16.17 5.79
CA SER A 15 -18.64 16.23 5.74
C SER A 15 -18.02 15.86 7.10
N LYS A 16 -16.91 15.14 7.07
CA LYS A 16 -16.06 14.90 8.25
C LYS A 16 -15.04 16.02 8.47
N PHE A 17 -15.20 17.15 7.84
CA PHE A 17 -14.37 18.32 8.09
C PHE A 17 -14.78 19.01 9.39
N ASP A 18 -13.82 19.22 10.26
CA ASP A 18 -14.01 20.01 11.48
C ASP A 18 -13.78 21.49 11.17
N GLU A 19 -14.86 22.23 11.01
CA GLU A 19 -14.83 23.66 10.69
C GLU A 19 -14.09 24.50 11.74
N LYS A 20 -14.02 24.05 13.01
CA LYS A 20 -13.35 24.79 14.08
C LYS A 20 -11.84 24.61 14.10
N SER A 21 -11.37 23.42 13.80
CA SER A 21 -9.95 23.09 13.77
C SER A 21 -9.35 23.17 12.37
N GLU A 22 -10.18 23.38 11.34
CA GLU A 22 -9.82 23.29 9.94
C GLU A 22 -9.14 21.94 9.58
N GLN A 23 -9.49 20.88 10.30
CA GLN A 23 -8.93 19.54 10.12
C GLN A 23 -10.02 18.55 9.70
N TYR A 24 -9.65 17.62 8.84
CA TYR A 24 -10.51 16.49 8.51
C TYR A 24 -10.54 15.49 9.66
N VAL A 25 -11.75 15.03 10.00
CA VAL A 25 -11.92 13.91 10.93
C VAL A 25 -11.57 12.62 10.19
N LEU A 26 -10.64 11.85 10.73
CA LEU A 26 -10.28 10.56 10.16
C LEU A 26 -11.45 9.57 10.24
N PRO A 27 -11.54 8.61 9.30
CA PRO A 27 -12.58 7.60 9.35
C PRO A 27 -12.44 6.74 10.61
N GLU A 28 -13.57 6.36 11.18
CA GLU A 28 -13.60 5.35 12.23
C GLU A 28 -13.00 4.04 11.73
N PRO A 29 -12.34 3.26 12.60
CA PRO A 29 -11.91 1.92 12.25
C PRO A 29 -13.08 1.07 11.75
N LEU A 30 -12.87 0.31 10.68
CA LEU A 30 -13.94 -0.54 10.11
C LEU A 30 -14.18 -1.81 10.92
N TYR A 31 -13.23 -2.18 11.77
CA TYR A 31 -13.28 -3.31 12.69
C TYR A 31 -12.68 -2.89 14.04
N ASP A 32 -12.88 -3.70 15.07
CA ASP A 32 -12.29 -3.44 16.39
C ASP A 32 -10.75 -3.41 16.29
N PRO A 33 -10.09 -2.27 16.58
CA PRO A 33 -8.66 -2.14 16.40
C PRO A 33 -7.92 -2.94 17.48
N ILE A 34 -7.02 -3.83 17.03
CA ILE A 34 -6.11 -4.58 17.90
C ILE A 34 -4.85 -3.74 18.19
N ASN A 35 -4.42 -2.97 17.19
CA ASN A 35 -3.23 -2.15 17.25
C ASN A 35 -3.41 -0.90 16.37
N GLU A 36 -2.85 0.21 16.82
CA GLU A 36 -2.80 1.45 16.06
C GLU A 36 -1.36 1.96 16.01
N LYS A 37 -0.90 2.32 14.82
CA LYS A 37 0.44 2.90 14.62
C LYS A 37 0.36 4.15 13.76
N PHE A 38 0.95 5.22 14.24
CA PHE A 38 1.16 6.42 13.45
C PHE A 38 2.55 6.39 12.83
N VAL A 39 2.61 6.12 11.53
CA VAL A 39 3.86 6.13 10.77
C VAL A 39 4.21 7.57 10.41
N LYS A 40 5.22 8.13 11.06
CA LYS A 40 5.68 9.49 10.80
C LYS A 40 6.31 9.59 9.42
N ARG A 41 6.19 10.76 8.79
CA ARG A 41 6.89 11.03 7.52
C ARG A 41 8.37 10.70 7.62
N ARG A 42 8.94 10.12 6.57
CA ARG A 42 10.37 9.73 6.47
C ARG A 42 10.78 8.62 7.45
N THR A 43 9.83 7.85 7.96
CA THR A 43 10.11 6.69 8.80
C THR A 43 9.45 5.44 8.24
N ALA A 44 9.74 4.29 8.83
CA ALA A 44 9.02 3.05 8.61
C ALA A 44 8.69 2.39 9.95
N GLU A 45 7.63 1.59 9.97
CA GLU A 45 7.19 0.80 11.09
C GLU A 45 6.95 -0.65 10.65
N THR A 46 7.10 -1.58 11.57
CA THR A 46 6.75 -2.99 11.36
C THR A 46 5.72 -3.44 12.38
N TYR A 47 4.88 -4.37 11.96
CA TYR A 47 3.87 -4.99 12.80
C TYR A 47 3.55 -6.38 12.27
N GLU A 48 3.07 -7.23 13.15
CA GLU A 48 2.63 -8.59 12.83
C GLU A 48 1.11 -8.61 12.68
N VAL A 49 0.63 -9.42 11.73
CA VAL A 49 -0.79 -9.59 11.45
C VAL A 49 -1.07 -11.07 11.24
N LYS A 50 -2.10 -11.60 11.89
CA LYS A 50 -2.49 -13.01 11.72
C LYS A 50 -3.38 -13.21 10.50
N ALA A 51 -3.35 -14.42 9.96
CA ALA A 51 -4.24 -14.80 8.88
C ALA A 51 -5.71 -14.53 9.26
N GLY A 52 -6.44 -13.85 8.39
CA GLY A 52 -7.82 -13.43 8.60
C GLY A 52 -8.01 -12.05 9.23
N GLU A 53 -6.96 -11.46 9.81
CA GLU A 53 -7.02 -10.08 10.33
C GLU A 53 -6.91 -9.05 9.21
N TYR A 54 -7.22 -7.80 9.55
CA TYR A 54 -7.30 -6.69 8.60
C TYR A 54 -6.24 -5.63 8.89
N ILE A 55 -5.75 -5.01 7.82
CA ILE A 55 -4.82 -3.87 7.85
C ILE A 55 -5.53 -2.71 7.17
N GLN A 56 -5.81 -1.64 7.91
CA GLN A 56 -6.35 -0.40 7.35
C GLN A 56 -5.25 0.65 7.33
N ILE A 57 -4.84 1.07 6.13
CA ILE A 57 -3.81 2.10 5.93
C ILE A 57 -4.51 3.38 5.50
N ILE A 58 -4.40 4.42 6.32
CA ILE A 58 -5.10 5.70 6.13
C ILE A 58 -4.10 6.78 5.78
N ASP A 59 -4.33 7.50 4.68
CA ASP A 59 -3.64 8.75 4.40
C ASP A 59 -4.25 9.87 5.25
N THR A 60 -3.56 10.22 6.33
CA THR A 60 -4.07 11.18 7.30
C THR A 60 -4.04 12.63 6.82
N SER A 61 -3.14 12.95 5.89
CA SER A 61 -2.90 14.32 5.40
C SER A 61 -3.44 14.55 3.99
N GLY A 62 -3.70 13.48 3.25
CA GLY A 62 -3.96 13.53 1.81
C GLY A 62 -2.70 13.79 0.99
N ARG A 63 -2.71 13.31 -0.26
CA ARG A 63 -1.60 13.47 -1.22
C ARG A 63 -0.25 12.95 -0.73
N GLN A 64 -0.28 11.93 0.15
CA GLN A 64 0.92 11.30 0.68
C GLN A 64 1.02 9.85 0.18
N CYS A 65 2.21 9.49 -0.27
CA CYS A 65 2.52 8.11 -0.64
C CYS A 65 2.99 7.33 0.59
N SER A 66 2.68 6.03 0.61
CA SER A 66 3.15 5.10 1.62
C SER A 66 3.61 3.82 0.96
N ASP A 67 4.88 3.50 1.08
CA ASP A 67 5.41 2.25 0.55
C ASP A 67 5.11 1.11 1.53
N PHE A 68 4.66 -0.02 1.01
CA PHE A 68 4.20 -1.15 1.79
C PHE A 68 4.89 -2.45 1.35
N LEU A 69 5.35 -3.22 2.34
CA LEU A 69 5.89 -4.57 2.18
C LEU A 69 5.10 -5.53 3.07
N ALA A 70 4.93 -6.77 2.66
CA ALA A 70 4.42 -7.84 3.50
C ALA A 70 5.17 -9.15 3.25
N PHE A 71 5.58 -9.79 4.33
CA PHE A 71 6.28 -11.07 4.32
C PHE A 71 5.39 -12.15 4.93
N ASP A 72 5.47 -13.38 4.43
CA ASP A 72 4.97 -14.55 5.14
C ASP A 72 5.85 -14.76 6.38
N SER A 73 5.32 -14.48 7.58
CA SER A 73 6.10 -14.51 8.82
C SER A 73 6.55 -15.92 9.21
N ARG A 74 5.81 -16.97 8.82
CA ARG A 74 6.21 -18.35 9.07
C ARG A 74 7.44 -18.72 8.27
N LYS A 75 7.43 -18.41 6.97
CA LYS A 75 8.60 -18.63 6.10
C LYS A 75 9.79 -17.79 6.55
N LEU A 76 9.55 -16.55 6.98
CA LEU A 76 10.61 -15.67 7.48
C LEU A 76 11.27 -16.22 8.74
N ASN A 77 10.50 -16.80 9.67
CA ASN A 77 11.02 -17.47 10.86
C ASN A 77 11.88 -18.70 10.52
N ASP A 78 11.63 -19.34 9.37
CA ASP A 78 12.43 -20.44 8.84
C ASP A 78 13.63 -19.95 7.99
N GLY A 79 13.91 -18.64 7.98
CA GLY A 79 14.98 -18.01 7.20
C GLY A 79 14.67 -17.85 5.71
N ILE A 80 13.41 -17.98 5.30
CA ILE A 80 12.96 -17.85 3.90
C ILE A 80 12.24 -16.52 3.73
N GLU A 81 12.85 -15.61 2.97
CA GLU A 81 12.22 -14.33 2.63
C GLU A 81 11.14 -14.54 1.55
N SER A 82 9.88 -14.67 1.98
CA SER A 82 8.71 -14.69 1.10
C SER A 82 7.96 -13.38 1.21
N LEU A 83 8.24 -12.50 0.27
CA LEU A 83 7.72 -11.13 0.17
C LEU A 83 6.65 -11.07 -0.93
N ILE A 84 5.68 -10.17 -0.80
CA ILE A 84 4.79 -9.79 -1.91
C ILE A 84 5.64 -9.41 -3.13
N ASP A 85 5.28 -10.01 -4.27
CA ASP A 85 5.90 -9.74 -5.57
C ASP A 85 4.92 -8.98 -6.47
N PRO A 86 5.18 -7.69 -6.75
CA PRO A 86 4.34 -6.90 -7.65
C PRO A 86 4.25 -7.45 -9.07
N THR A 87 5.31 -8.12 -9.56
CA THR A 87 5.32 -8.70 -10.91
C THR A 87 4.42 -9.93 -10.98
N ALA A 88 4.54 -10.86 -10.03
CA ALA A 88 3.64 -12.00 -9.91
C ALA A 88 2.18 -11.52 -9.76
N THR A 89 1.96 -10.53 -8.92
CA THR A 89 0.64 -9.94 -8.69
C THR A 89 0.02 -9.40 -9.99
N ARG A 90 0.73 -8.56 -10.74
CA ARG A 90 0.22 -8.04 -12.03
C ARG A 90 -0.05 -9.15 -13.04
N THR A 91 0.80 -10.18 -13.05
CA THR A 91 0.65 -11.32 -13.96
C THR A 91 -0.66 -12.07 -13.70
N PHE A 92 -0.97 -12.36 -12.44
CA PHE A 92 -2.17 -13.13 -12.08
C PHE A 92 -3.45 -12.29 -12.04
N MET A 93 -3.33 -11.02 -11.67
CA MET A 93 -4.49 -10.13 -11.60
C MET A 93 -4.82 -9.48 -12.95
N GLY A 94 -3.89 -9.46 -13.90
CA GLY A 94 -4.09 -8.83 -15.20
C GLY A 94 -4.31 -7.31 -15.11
N SER A 95 -3.86 -6.69 -14.03
CA SER A 95 -4.06 -5.26 -13.75
C SER A 95 -2.82 -4.65 -13.11
N ALA A 96 -2.70 -3.32 -13.21
CA ALA A 96 -1.61 -2.58 -12.59
C ALA A 96 -1.62 -2.67 -11.06
N TYR A 97 -2.81 -2.81 -10.47
CA TYR A 97 -3.02 -2.92 -9.03
C TYR A 97 -4.31 -3.71 -8.76
N PRO A 98 -4.31 -4.67 -7.83
CA PRO A 98 -5.51 -5.40 -7.44
C PRO A 98 -6.58 -4.47 -6.86
N MET A 99 -7.83 -4.72 -7.21
CA MET A 99 -8.99 -3.95 -6.77
C MET A 99 -9.95 -4.85 -6.00
N PRO A 100 -10.81 -4.33 -5.13
CA PRO A 100 -11.83 -5.13 -4.44
C PRO A 100 -12.65 -5.97 -5.42
N GLY A 101 -12.88 -7.23 -5.08
CA GLY A 101 -13.69 -8.16 -5.89
C GLY A 101 -12.89 -9.35 -6.43
N LEU A 102 -13.13 -9.74 -7.68
CA LEU A 102 -12.56 -10.96 -8.24
C LEU A 102 -11.03 -10.93 -8.37
N PHE A 103 -10.47 -9.77 -8.69
CA PHE A 103 -9.04 -9.56 -8.93
C PHE A 103 -8.40 -8.74 -7.78
N SER A 104 -8.49 -9.26 -6.56
CA SER A 104 -8.19 -8.51 -5.34
C SER A 104 -6.90 -8.91 -4.63
N LYS A 105 -6.16 -9.92 -5.12
CA LYS A 105 -5.08 -10.55 -4.35
C LYS A 105 -3.69 -10.09 -4.77
N PHE A 106 -2.80 -9.99 -3.77
CA PHE A 106 -1.38 -9.89 -3.96
C PHE A 106 -0.70 -11.24 -3.71
N PHE A 107 0.29 -11.56 -4.52
CA PHE A 107 1.01 -12.83 -4.52
C PHE A 107 2.48 -12.65 -4.16
N ASP A 108 3.09 -13.67 -3.58
CA ASP A 108 4.54 -13.78 -3.45
C ASP A 108 5.18 -14.36 -4.73
N ALA A 109 6.51 -14.44 -4.74
CA ALA A 109 7.27 -14.99 -5.87
C ALA A 109 7.05 -16.51 -6.08
N GLN A 110 6.47 -17.22 -5.12
CA GLN A 110 6.05 -18.61 -5.21
C GLN A 110 4.63 -18.77 -5.74
N HIS A 111 3.98 -17.65 -6.05
CA HIS A 111 2.62 -17.56 -6.56
C HIS A 111 1.54 -17.90 -5.51
N ASP A 112 1.89 -17.79 -4.24
CA ASP A 112 0.93 -17.93 -3.16
C ASP A 112 0.26 -16.60 -2.85
N PRO A 113 -1.06 -16.54 -2.61
CA PRO A 113 -1.74 -15.32 -2.21
C PRO A 113 -1.36 -14.93 -0.77
N VAL A 114 -1.00 -13.67 -0.56
CA VAL A 114 -0.51 -13.12 0.71
C VAL A 114 -1.53 -12.23 1.40
N ILE A 115 -2.07 -11.27 0.66
CA ILE A 115 -3.14 -10.37 1.12
C ILE A 115 -4.17 -10.16 0.02
N GLU A 116 -5.34 -9.67 0.39
CA GLU A 116 -6.34 -9.22 -0.58
C GLU A 116 -6.87 -7.83 -0.25
N VAL A 117 -7.26 -7.09 -1.28
CA VAL A 117 -7.88 -5.78 -1.17
C VAL A 117 -9.37 -5.96 -0.87
N ILE A 118 -9.82 -5.49 0.29
CA ILE A 118 -11.23 -5.53 0.70
C ILE A 118 -11.92 -4.23 0.36
N ARG A 119 -11.23 -3.12 0.55
CA ARG A 119 -11.73 -1.78 0.23
C ARG A 119 -10.58 -0.84 -0.13
N ASP A 120 -10.85 0.04 -1.06
CA ASP A 120 -9.92 1.06 -1.51
C ASP A 120 -10.75 2.29 -1.91
N THR A 121 -10.42 3.44 -1.32
CA THR A 121 -11.14 4.69 -1.58
C THR A 121 -10.48 5.56 -2.64
N VAL A 122 -9.27 5.19 -3.10
CA VAL A 122 -8.49 5.95 -4.07
C VAL A 122 -8.41 5.26 -5.43
N GLY A 123 -8.16 3.95 -5.44
CA GLY A 123 -8.04 3.16 -6.67
C GLY A 123 -6.84 3.51 -7.55
N ARG A 124 -5.83 4.21 -6.99
CA ARG A 124 -4.64 4.61 -7.73
C ARG A 124 -3.41 4.41 -6.88
N HIS A 125 -2.58 3.43 -7.29
CA HIS A 125 -1.37 2.99 -6.59
C HIS A 125 -0.33 2.56 -7.60
N ASP A 126 0.92 2.44 -7.16
CA ASP A 126 2.01 1.99 -8.02
C ASP A 126 2.56 0.64 -7.56
N THR A 127 2.77 -0.24 -8.53
CA THR A 127 3.40 -1.56 -8.37
C THR A 127 4.56 -1.77 -9.36
N PHE A 128 4.99 -0.74 -10.06
CA PHE A 128 6.02 -0.81 -11.10
C PHE A 128 7.38 -0.37 -10.60
N ASN A 129 7.40 0.55 -9.63
CA ASN A 129 8.63 1.15 -9.13
C ASN A 129 9.08 0.54 -7.82
N TYR A 130 10.36 0.68 -7.53
CA TYR A 130 10.89 0.45 -6.20
C TYR A 130 10.33 1.50 -5.22
N ALA A 131 10.30 1.15 -3.93
CA ALA A 131 10.39 2.17 -2.88
C ALA A 131 11.59 3.07 -3.17
N CYS A 132 11.48 4.38 -2.96
CA CYS A 132 12.52 5.33 -3.31
C CYS A 132 13.88 4.93 -2.72
N THR A 133 14.96 5.17 -3.49
CA THR A 133 16.34 4.73 -3.18
C THR A 133 17.29 5.90 -3.05
N ALA A 134 18.43 5.71 -2.37
CA ALA A 134 19.50 6.70 -2.31
C ALA A 134 19.96 7.10 -3.73
N LYS A 135 20.16 6.11 -4.61
CA LYS A 135 20.60 6.34 -6.00
C LYS A 135 19.64 7.26 -6.77
N TYR A 136 18.33 7.09 -6.59
CA TYR A 136 17.33 7.94 -7.24
C TYR A 136 17.49 9.41 -6.86
N TYR A 137 17.71 9.68 -5.56
CA TYR A 137 17.92 11.05 -5.09
C TYR A 137 19.29 11.61 -5.47
N GLU A 138 20.34 10.80 -5.43
CA GLU A 138 21.70 11.19 -5.84
C GLU A 138 21.73 11.61 -7.33
N ASP A 139 21.04 10.89 -8.20
CA ASP A 139 20.93 11.23 -9.62
C ASP A 139 20.21 12.56 -9.86
N MET A 140 19.34 12.96 -8.95
CA MET A 140 18.69 14.28 -8.94
C MET A 140 19.50 15.36 -8.22
N GLY A 141 20.68 15.05 -7.69
CA GLY A 141 21.55 15.99 -6.97
C GLY A 141 21.28 16.11 -5.47
N TYR A 142 20.43 15.26 -4.89
CA TYR A 142 20.10 15.27 -3.45
C TYR A 142 20.90 14.22 -2.68
N MET A 143 22.19 14.50 -2.47
CA MET A 143 23.08 13.60 -1.73
C MET A 143 22.65 13.41 -0.28
N GLY A 144 22.65 12.14 0.19
CA GLY A 144 22.30 11.79 1.58
C GLY A 144 20.84 11.99 1.95
N HIS A 145 19.94 12.07 0.97
CA HIS A 145 18.51 12.19 1.24
C HIS A 145 17.95 10.90 1.87
N ILE A 146 17.15 11.05 2.93
CA ILE A 146 16.44 9.93 3.58
C ILE A 146 15.50 9.29 2.55
N ASN A 147 15.57 7.97 2.41
CA ASN A 147 14.78 7.24 1.43
C ASN A 147 14.10 6.01 2.03
N CYS A 148 13.05 5.55 1.38
CA CYS A 148 12.20 4.47 1.89
C CYS A 148 12.93 3.13 1.94
N SER A 149 13.82 2.84 0.98
CA SER A 149 14.58 1.59 0.97
C SER A 149 15.52 1.46 2.17
N GLU A 150 16.18 2.55 2.58
CA GLU A 150 16.98 2.56 3.81
C GLU A 150 16.12 2.46 5.08
N ASN A 151 14.96 3.12 5.09
CA ASN A 151 14.01 2.99 6.18
C ASN A 151 13.56 1.52 6.35
N PHE A 152 13.22 0.83 5.27
CA PHE A 152 12.92 -0.60 5.31
C PHE A 152 14.10 -1.42 5.81
N ASN A 153 15.31 -1.21 5.28
CA ASN A 153 16.51 -1.90 5.76
C ASN A 153 16.68 -1.75 7.27
N ASN A 154 16.43 -0.56 7.81
CA ASN A 154 16.61 -0.28 9.24
C ASN A 154 15.61 -1.02 10.11
N VAL A 155 14.32 -1.04 9.75
CA VAL A 155 13.27 -1.68 10.56
C VAL A 155 13.23 -3.20 10.38
N LEU A 156 13.74 -3.72 9.27
CA LEU A 156 13.75 -5.16 8.97
C LEU A 156 14.96 -5.89 9.57
N LYS A 157 15.99 -5.16 10.03
CA LYS A 157 17.17 -5.78 10.69
C LYS A 157 16.81 -6.70 11.85
N LYS A 158 15.79 -6.37 12.62
CA LYS A 158 15.36 -7.17 13.76
C LYS A 158 14.76 -8.54 13.40
N TYR A 159 14.47 -8.75 12.11
CA TYR A 159 13.98 -10.02 11.56
C TYR A 159 15.04 -10.76 10.72
N ASP A 160 16.31 -10.37 10.84
CA ASP A 160 17.44 -10.93 10.08
C ASP A 160 17.29 -10.85 8.55
N VAL A 161 16.48 -9.91 8.07
CA VAL A 161 16.29 -9.65 6.64
C VAL A 161 17.48 -8.87 6.09
N ASN A 162 18.06 -9.36 5.00
CA ASN A 162 19.22 -8.74 4.36
C ASN A 162 18.89 -7.37 3.78
N SER A 163 19.76 -6.40 4.03
CA SER A 163 19.64 -5.04 3.47
C SER A 163 19.77 -5.05 1.94
N ARG A 164 18.95 -4.24 1.27
CA ARG A 164 18.91 -4.10 -0.20
C ARG A 164 19.07 -2.65 -0.61
N LYS A 165 19.61 -2.42 -1.80
CA LYS A 165 19.69 -1.06 -2.39
C LYS A 165 18.33 -0.52 -2.83
N GLY A 166 17.38 -1.41 -3.12
CA GLY A 166 16.01 -1.08 -3.50
C GLY A 166 15.07 -2.20 -3.11
N TRP A 167 13.85 -1.84 -2.72
CA TRP A 167 12.79 -2.77 -2.36
C TRP A 167 11.64 -2.67 -3.36
N THR A 168 11.23 -3.82 -3.90
CA THR A 168 9.98 -3.91 -4.65
C THR A 168 8.84 -3.77 -3.65
N ALA A 169 8.18 -2.63 -3.66
CA ALA A 169 7.12 -2.30 -2.73
C ALA A 169 5.80 -2.10 -3.48
N ILE A 170 4.71 -2.10 -2.72
CA ILE A 170 3.45 -1.52 -3.17
C ILE A 170 3.48 -0.06 -2.73
N ASN A 171 3.57 0.86 -3.68
CA ASN A 171 3.59 2.28 -3.41
C ASN A 171 2.15 2.78 -3.35
N LEU A 172 1.54 2.72 -2.16
CA LEU A 172 0.16 3.11 -1.93
C LEU A 172 -0.03 4.61 -2.15
N PHE A 173 -1.17 4.97 -2.73
CA PHE A 173 -1.57 6.34 -3.05
C PHE A 173 -0.68 7.04 -4.10
N PHE A 174 0.28 6.33 -4.68
CA PHE A 174 1.18 6.87 -5.69
C PHE A 174 0.49 6.92 -7.06
N ASN A 175 0.43 8.10 -7.68
CA ASN A 175 -0.26 8.29 -8.94
C ASN A 175 0.67 8.02 -10.13
N THR A 176 0.83 6.74 -10.47
CA THR A 176 1.60 6.30 -11.64
C THR A 176 0.67 5.95 -12.79
N ALA A 177 1.03 6.38 -13.99
CA ALA A 177 0.42 5.93 -15.23
C ALA A 177 1.48 5.53 -16.24
N ILE A 178 1.13 4.61 -17.12
CA ILE A 178 1.94 4.25 -18.30
C ILE A 178 1.08 4.58 -19.51
N ASP A 179 1.56 5.47 -20.36
CA ASP A 179 0.86 5.91 -21.56
C ASP A 179 1.01 4.92 -22.73
N ALA A 180 0.37 5.21 -23.86
CA ALA A 180 0.43 4.40 -25.05
C ALA A 180 1.83 4.36 -25.72
N ASN A 181 2.73 5.26 -25.33
CA ASN A 181 4.13 5.29 -25.80
C ASN A 181 5.08 4.60 -24.82
N ASN A 182 4.58 3.88 -23.83
CA ASN A 182 5.35 3.24 -22.76
C ASN A 182 6.12 4.22 -21.86
N VAL A 183 5.67 5.46 -21.75
CA VAL A 183 6.25 6.45 -20.84
C VAL A 183 5.52 6.39 -19.52
N ALA A 184 6.28 6.22 -18.42
CA ALA A 184 5.73 6.30 -17.06
C ALA A 184 5.63 7.78 -16.63
N SER A 185 4.48 8.18 -16.15
CA SER A 185 4.26 9.47 -15.49
C SER A 185 4.05 9.27 -13.99
N PHE A 186 4.46 10.27 -13.23
CA PHE A 186 4.35 10.33 -11.78
C PHE A 186 3.70 11.66 -11.43
N ASP A 187 2.38 11.63 -11.31
CA ASP A 187 1.59 12.81 -11.06
C ASP A 187 1.27 12.96 -9.55
N GLU A 188 0.73 14.10 -9.18
CA GLU A 188 0.33 14.36 -7.81
C GLU A 188 -0.69 13.31 -7.33
N PRO A 189 -0.52 12.73 -6.13
CA PRO A 189 -1.49 11.77 -5.57
C PRO A 189 -2.90 12.34 -5.48
N TRP A 190 -3.90 11.49 -5.71
CA TRP A 190 -5.32 11.87 -5.65
C TRP A 190 -5.93 11.74 -4.27
N SER A 191 -5.24 11.07 -3.37
CA SER A 191 -5.74 10.81 -2.03
C SER A 191 -6.06 12.11 -1.28
N ARG A 192 -7.11 12.06 -0.49
CA ARG A 192 -7.57 13.14 0.39
C ARG A 192 -7.36 12.72 1.84
N PRO A 193 -7.33 13.66 2.79
CA PRO A 193 -7.28 13.31 4.20
C PRO A 193 -8.40 12.33 4.56
N GLY A 194 -8.02 11.18 5.13
CA GLY A 194 -8.93 10.11 5.51
C GLY A 194 -9.19 9.04 4.44
N ASP A 195 -8.65 9.17 3.25
CA ASP A 195 -8.65 8.09 2.27
C ASP A 195 -7.82 6.90 2.77
N TYR A 196 -8.23 5.70 2.41
CA TYR A 196 -7.61 4.48 2.93
C TYR A 196 -7.68 3.30 1.97
N VAL A 197 -6.81 2.33 2.24
CA VAL A 197 -6.90 0.97 1.72
C VAL A 197 -7.09 0.00 2.88
N LEU A 198 -7.99 -0.96 2.73
CA LEU A 198 -8.23 -2.05 3.66
C LEU A 198 -7.81 -3.37 3.02
N PHE A 199 -6.84 -4.02 3.62
CA PHE A 199 -6.42 -5.37 3.27
C PHE A 199 -6.91 -6.40 4.27
N ARG A 200 -7.09 -7.64 3.82
CA ARG A 200 -7.20 -8.83 4.67
C ARG A 200 -5.95 -9.68 4.50
N ALA A 201 -5.32 -10.06 5.58
CA ALA A 201 -4.20 -11.01 5.58
C ALA A 201 -4.70 -12.41 5.25
N LEU A 202 -4.08 -13.08 4.29
CA LEU A 202 -4.38 -14.47 3.90
C LEU A 202 -3.40 -15.46 4.54
N LYS A 203 -2.30 -14.95 5.10
CA LYS A 203 -1.27 -15.66 5.85
C LYS A 203 -0.89 -14.87 7.09
N ASP A 204 -0.16 -15.48 8.02
CA ASP A 204 0.51 -14.74 9.09
C ASP A 204 1.63 -13.89 8.47
N LEU A 205 1.61 -12.60 8.75
CA LEU A 205 2.51 -11.58 8.17
C LEU A 205 3.37 -10.95 9.24
#